data_6d270b528cddbd03426af86447ea210b
#
_entry.id   6d270b528cddbd03426af86447ea210b
#
_cell.length_a   1.000
_cell.length_b   1.000
_cell.length_c   1.000
_cell.angle_alpha   90.00
_cell.angle_beta   90.00
_cell.angle_gamma   90.00
#
_symmetry.space_group_name_H-M   'P 1'
#
loop_
_entity.id
_entity.type
_entity.pdbx_description
1 polymer ?
#
loop_
_entity_poly.entity_id
_entity_poly.type
_entity_poly.pdbx_seq_one_letter_code
_entity_poly.pdbx_strand_id
1 'polypeptide(L)'
;MDHAAMGKLVMDGFQKLGFIQFAGVEGVEYAPGRNVVSMAAQPEHLNHNGDVHAALLFGLAETAAMGASISGILDLMGETFIVARDGKIEYLARAKGEAGPFHATSELTAAELEQARADISAQRPVELAMPVDITDSSGKSVAAATFTAVIRPKRK
;
A
#
# COMPACT_ATOMS: atom_id res chain seq x y z
N MET A 1 -22.99 3.11 5.86
CA MET A 1 -22.22 3.38 4.62
C MET A 1 -21.71 2.04 4.15
N ASP A 2 -21.90 1.71 2.87
CA ASP A 2 -21.37 0.46 2.34
C ASP A 2 -19.84 0.51 2.15
N HIS A 3 -19.21 -0.64 1.89
CA HIS A 3 -17.76 -0.74 1.74
C HIS A 3 -17.23 0.13 0.60
N ALA A 4 -17.95 0.20 -0.52
CA ALA A 4 -17.51 0.98 -1.68
C ALA A 4 -17.50 2.49 -1.37
N ALA A 5 -18.54 2.99 -0.70
CA ALA A 5 -18.61 4.40 -0.29
C ALA A 5 -17.53 4.76 0.75
N MET A 6 -17.25 3.85 1.70
CA MET A 6 -16.15 4.03 2.65
C MET A 6 -14.78 3.99 1.96
N GLY A 7 -14.58 3.05 1.05
CA GLY A 7 -13.36 2.94 0.27
C GLY A 7 -13.09 4.21 -0.53
N LYS A 8 -14.11 4.75 -1.20
CA LYS A 8 -13.99 6.03 -1.94
C LYS A 8 -13.56 7.17 -1.01
N LEU A 9 -14.18 7.30 0.16
CA LEU A 9 -13.85 8.35 1.11
C LEU A 9 -12.39 8.26 1.58
N VAL A 10 -11.90 7.04 1.85
CA VAL A 10 -10.50 6.78 2.23
C VAL A 10 -9.56 7.16 1.09
N MET A 11 -9.86 6.75 -0.14
CA MET A 11 -9.04 7.06 -1.30
C MET A 11 -9.01 8.57 -1.59
N ASP A 12 -10.14 9.27 -1.50
CA ASP A 12 -10.22 10.73 -1.66
C ASP A 12 -9.38 11.46 -0.59
N GLY A 13 -9.37 10.95 0.64
CA GLY A 13 -8.52 11.48 1.72
C GLY A 13 -7.04 11.21 1.46
N PHE A 14 -6.71 10.02 1.00
CA PHE A 14 -5.37 9.58 0.69
C PHE A 14 -4.71 10.44 -0.40
N GLN A 15 -5.46 10.79 -1.45
CA GLN A 15 -4.99 11.65 -2.54
C GLN A 15 -4.56 13.06 -2.08
N LYS A 16 -4.93 13.48 -0.88
CA LYS A 16 -4.56 14.79 -0.31
C LYS A 16 -3.23 14.77 0.46
N LEU A 17 -2.65 13.61 0.68
CA LEU A 17 -1.38 13.48 1.41
C LEU A 17 -0.23 14.02 0.56
N GLY A 18 0.66 14.79 1.20
CA GLY A 18 1.74 15.47 0.51
C GLY A 18 2.69 14.52 -0.24
N PHE A 19 3.04 13.38 0.35
CA PHE A 19 3.86 12.36 -0.33
C PHE A 19 3.16 11.81 -1.56
N ILE A 20 1.87 11.50 -1.45
CA ILE A 20 1.06 10.97 -2.56
C ILE A 20 1.01 11.94 -3.72
N GLN A 21 0.81 13.24 -3.44
CA GLN A 21 0.82 14.29 -4.44
C GLN A 21 2.18 14.46 -5.10
N PHE A 22 3.26 14.51 -4.30
CA PHE A 22 4.62 14.63 -4.81
C PHE A 22 5.02 13.44 -5.70
N ALA A 23 4.73 12.23 -5.25
CA ALA A 23 5.05 11.00 -5.99
C ALA A 23 4.08 10.75 -7.16
N GLY A 24 2.95 11.44 -7.22
CA GLY A 24 1.93 11.23 -8.25
C GLY A 24 1.31 9.83 -8.17
N VAL A 25 1.11 9.32 -6.94
CA VAL A 25 0.50 8.00 -6.74
C VAL A 25 -1.01 8.08 -6.99
N GLU A 26 -1.50 7.17 -7.81
CA GLU A 26 -2.92 7.03 -8.14
C GLU A 26 -3.45 5.66 -7.72
N GLY A 27 -4.68 5.62 -7.22
CA GLY A 27 -5.38 4.36 -6.93
C GLY A 27 -5.86 3.70 -8.23
N VAL A 28 -5.56 2.42 -8.39
CA VAL A 28 -5.99 1.59 -9.53
C VAL A 28 -7.09 0.63 -9.12
N GLU A 29 -6.90 -0.07 -7.99
CA GLU A 29 -7.86 -1.02 -7.45
C GLU A 29 -7.85 -0.94 -5.92
N TYR A 30 -9.04 -0.93 -5.32
CA TYR A 30 -9.20 -0.91 -3.87
C TYR A 30 -10.35 -1.84 -3.49
N ALA A 31 -10.01 -3.05 -3.04
CA ALA A 31 -10.95 -4.09 -2.64
C ALA A 31 -10.58 -4.63 -1.25
N PRO A 32 -11.48 -5.33 -0.55
CA PRO A 32 -11.17 -5.87 0.78
C PRO A 32 -9.90 -6.74 0.80
N GLY A 33 -8.89 -6.27 1.53
CA GLY A 33 -7.58 -6.94 1.64
C GLY A 33 -6.68 -6.80 0.41
N ARG A 34 -7.09 -6.01 -0.60
CA ARG A 34 -6.29 -5.81 -1.83
C ARG A 34 -6.23 -4.33 -2.18
N ASN A 35 -5.04 -3.87 -2.55
CA ASN A 35 -4.82 -2.52 -3.06
C ASN A 35 -3.78 -2.54 -4.19
N VAL A 36 -4.11 -1.86 -5.28
CA VAL A 36 -3.20 -1.61 -6.39
C VAL A 36 -3.10 -0.12 -6.58
N VAL A 37 -1.88 0.39 -6.58
CA VAL A 37 -1.58 1.79 -6.84
C VAL A 37 -0.57 1.91 -7.98
N SER A 38 -0.58 3.03 -8.68
CA SER A 38 0.36 3.31 -9.77
C SER A 38 1.10 4.62 -9.56
N MET A 39 2.25 4.73 -10.18
CA MET A 39 3.07 5.94 -10.19
C MET A 39 3.73 6.09 -11.57
N ALA A 40 3.43 7.20 -12.24
CA ALA A 40 4.19 7.62 -13.42
C ALA A 40 5.41 8.43 -12.96
N ALA A 41 6.61 8.04 -13.38
CA ALA A 41 7.82 8.75 -13.01
C ALA A 41 7.88 10.14 -13.67
N GLN A 42 8.22 11.15 -12.86
CA GLN A 42 8.51 12.51 -13.31
C GLN A 42 10.02 12.77 -13.22
N PRO A 43 10.58 13.78 -13.91
CA PRO A 43 12.02 14.07 -13.84
C PRO A 43 12.58 14.22 -12.43
N GLU A 44 11.83 14.83 -11.51
CA GLU A 44 12.20 15.02 -10.09
C GLU A 44 12.20 13.73 -9.28
N HIS A 45 11.63 12.65 -9.81
CA HIS A 45 11.62 11.32 -9.16
C HIS A 45 12.84 10.47 -9.50
N LEU A 46 13.67 10.92 -10.45
CA LEU A 46 14.75 10.12 -10.98
C LEU A 46 16.07 10.36 -10.23
N ASN A 47 16.86 9.31 -10.12
CA ASN A 47 18.23 9.38 -9.64
C ASN A 47 19.20 9.73 -10.80
N HIS A 48 20.49 9.77 -10.48
CA HIS A 48 21.56 10.11 -11.44
C HIS A 48 21.70 9.11 -12.62
N ASN A 49 21.09 7.93 -12.53
CA ASN A 49 21.08 6.91 -13.59
C ASN A 49 19.82 6.97 -14.48
N GLY A 50 18.90 7.91 -14.23
CA GLY A 50 17.61 7.97 -14.89
C GLY A 50 16.61 6.91 -14.42
N ASP A 51 16.89 6.26 -13.31
CA ASP A 51 15.98 5.30 -12.66
C ASP A 51 15.16 6.01 -11.57
N VAL A 52 13.96 5.49 -11.30
CA VAL A 52 13.17 5.96 -10.17
C VAL A 52 13.98 5.78 -8.88
N HIS A 53 14.06 6.84 -8.09
CA HIS A 53 14.78 6.81 -6.83
C HIS A 53 14.22 5.72 -5.91
N ALA A 54 15.10 4.93 -5.31
CA ALA A 54 14.74 3.80 -4.45
C ALA A 54 13.76 4.17 -3.33
N ALA A 55 13.89 5.37 -2.76
CA ALA A 55 12.98 5.87 -1.72
C ALA A 55 11.53 6.01 -2.21
N LEU A 56 11.32 6.35 -3.50
CA LEU A 56 9.98 6.42 -4.08
C LEU A 56 9.37 5.04 -4.31
N LEU A 57 10.17 4.07 -4.74
CA LEU A 57 9.72 2.68 -4.84
C LEU A 57 9.35 2.12 -3.45
N PHE A 58 10.14 2.44 -2.42
CA PHE A 58 9.82 2.08 -1.04
C PHE A 58 8.49 2.70 -0.59
N GLY A 59 8.29 3.99 -0.82
CA GLY A 59 7.05 4.69 -0.49
C GLY A 59 5.85 4.19 -1.28
N LEU A 60 6.02 3.84 -2.58
CA LEU A 60 4.97 3.25 -3.39
C LEU A 60 4.56 1.87 -2.85
N ALA A 61 5.53 1.05 -2.42
CA ALA A 61 5.28 -0.25 -1.81
C ALA A 61 4.56 -0.12 -0.47
N GLU A 62 5.00 0.81 0.39
CA GLU A 62 4.33 1.08 1.68
C GLU A 62 2.88 1.51 1.48
N THR A 63 2.66 2.37 0.51
CA THR A 63 1.33 2.84 0.12
C THR A 63 0.41 1.70 -0.29
N ALA A 64 0.88 0.77 -1.12
CA ALA A 64 0.12 -0.41 -1.52
C ALA A 64 -0.19 -1.30 -0.31
N ALA A 65 0.82 -1.59 0.51
CA ALA A 65 0.73 -2.46 1.69
C ALA A 65 -0.27 -1.93 2.73
N MET A 66 -0.12 -0.67 3.12
CA MET A 66 -0.99 -0.08 4.12
C MET A 66 -2.41 0.10 3.60
N GLY A 67 -2.58 0.45 2.32
CA GLY A 67 -3.88 0.50 1.68
C GLY A 67 -4.60 -0.84 1.69
N ALA A 68 -3.90 -1.94 1.40
CA ALA A 68 -4.48 -3.29 1.44
C ALA A 68 -4.89 -3.71 2.86
N SER A 69 -4.07 -3.40 3.88
CA SER A 69 -4.42 -3.69 5.27
C SER A 69 -5.67 -2.92 5.74
N ILE A 70 -5.78 -1.65 5.35
CA ILE A 70 -6.91 -0.78 5.70
C ILE A 70 -8.17 -1.20 4.96
N SER A 71 -8.08 -1.55 3.67
CA SER A 71 -9.25 -1.91 2.85
C SER A 71 -10.04 -3.10 3.40
N GLY A 72 -9.36 -3.99 4.09
CA GLY A 72 -9.98 -5.17 4.71
C GLY A 72 -10.75 -4.90 5.99
N ILE A 73 -10.55 -3.72 6.61
CA ILE A 73 -11.10 -3.40 7.93
C ILE A 73 -11.75 -2.01 7.99
N LEU A 74 -12.24 -1.49 6.87
CA LEU A 74 -12.80 -0.13 6.78
C LEU A 74 -13.87 0.15 7.85
N ASP A 75 -14.74 -0.81 8.09
CA ASP A 75 -15.80 -0.75 9.09
C ASP A 75 -15.29 -0.72 10.54
N LEU A 76 -14.05 -1.17 10.79
CA LEU A 76 -13.41 -1.22 12.09
C LEU A 76 -12.41 -0.07 12.33
N MET A 77 -12.13 0.76 11.33
CA MET A 77 -11.13 1.83 11.41
C MET A 77 -11.42 2.84 12.53
N GLY A 78 -12.69 3.13 12.79
CA GLY A 78 -13.10 4.05 13.87
C GLY A 78 -12.59 3.63 15.25
N GLU A 79 -12.42 2.33 15.47
CA GLU A 79 -12.04 1.72 16.73
C GLU A 79 -10.58 1.25 16.78
N THR A 80 -9.83 1.46 15.70
CA THR A 80 -8.45 0.97 15.55
C THR A 80 -7.45 2.09 15.34
N PHE A 81 -6.21 1.81 15.72
CA PHE A 81 -5.02 2.57 15.37
C PHE A 81 -4.14 1.70 14.47
N ILE A 82 -3.76 2.20 13.30
CA ILE A 82 -3.06 1.44 12.27
C ILE A 82 -1.79 2.18 11.89
N VAL A 83 -0.66 1.48 11.89
CA VAL A 83 0.65 2.00 11.48
C VAL A 83 1.48 0.92 10.80
N ALA A 84 2.38 1.35 9.93
CA ALA A 84 3.50 0.53 9.50
C ALA A 84 4.57 0.52 10.60
N ARG A 85 5.03 -0.66 11.04
CA ARG A 85 6.13 -0.79 11.99
C ARG A 85 7.48 -0.83 11.30
N ASP A 86 7.58 -1.60 10.23
CA ASP A 86 8.79 -1.81 9.46
C ASP A 86 8.47 -2.21 8.02
N GLY A 87 9.48 -2.15 7.18
CA GLY A 87 9.39 -2.60 5.80
C GLY A 87 10.76 -3.04 5.30
N LYS A 88 10.76 -4.09 4.47
CA LYS A 88 11.93 -4.55 3.72
C LYS A 88 11.58 -4.53 2.24
N ILE A 89 12.50 -4.02 1.41
CA ILE A 89 12.37 -4.03 -0.05
C ILE A 89 13.63 -4.65 -0.67
N GLU A 90 13.43 -5.40 -1.75
CA GLU A 90 14.47 -5.91 -2.62
C GLU A 90 14.28 -5.32 -4.01
N TYR A 91 15.31 -4.66 -4.52
CA TYR A 91 15.30 -4.10 -5.87
C TYR A 91 15.81 -5.16 -6.84
N LEU A 92 14.90 -5.71 -7.65
CA LEU A 92 15.13 -6.88 -8.51
C LEU A 92 15.66 -6.51 -9.89
N ALA A 93 15.30 -5.31 -10.36
CA ALA A 93 15.71 -4.77 -11.65
C ALA A 93 15.73 -3.23 -11.62
N ARG A 94 16.34 -2.64 -12.63
CA ARG A 94 16.30 -1.19 -12.81
C ARG A 94 14.88 -0.71 -13.10
N ALA A 95 14.40 0.26 -12.33
CA ALA A 95 13.13 0.94 -12.58
C ALA A 95 13.38 2.21 -13.42
N LYS A 96 13.68 2.05 -14.69
CA LYS A 96 13.95 3.18 -15.60
C LYS A 96 12.74 4.11 -15.67
N GLY A 97 12.97 5.43 -15.63
CA GLY A 97 11.89 6.42 -15.64
C GLY A 97 10.90 6.23 -16.80
N GLU A 98 11.40 5.91 -17.99
CA GLU A 98 10.57 5.65 -19.16
C GLU A 98 9.79 4.33 -19.13
N ALA A 99 10.09 3.41 -18.21
CA ALA A 99 9.40 2.13 -18.08
C ALA A 99 8.12 2.21 -17.23
N GLY A 100 7.79 3.38 -16.70
CA GLY A 100 6.51 3.60 -16.01
C GLY A 100 5.30 3.61 -16.94
N PRO A 101 4.07 3.66 -16.39
CA PRO A 101 3.80 3.72 -14.95
C PRO A 101 4.17 2.42 -14.23
N PHE A 102 4.62 2.56 -12.98
CA PHE A 102 4.91 1.45 -12.09
C PHE A 102 3.66 1.13 -11.28
N HIS A 103 3.37 -0.16 -11.12
CA HIS A 103 2.23 -0.62 -10.32
C HIS A 103 2.73 -1.38 -9.10
N ALA A 104 2.25 -1.00 -7.93
CA ALA A 104 2.48 -1.75 -6.70
C ALA A 104 1.18 -2.44 -6.28
N THR A 105 1.26 -3.74 -6.09
CA THR A 105 0.14 -4.59 -5.69
C THR A 105 0.43 -5.22 -4.34
N SER A 106 -0.51 -5.11 -3.42
CA SER A 106 -0.49 -5.82 -2.13
C SER A 106 -1.83 -6.51 -1.91
N GLU A 107 -1.79 -7.73 -1.40
CA GLU A 107 -2.99 -8.52 -1.16
C GLU A 107 -2.80 -9.48 0.02
N LEU A 108 -3.84 -9.57 0.86
CA LEU A 108 -4.01 -10.60 1.88
C LEU A 108 -4.82 -11.76 1.31
N THR A 109 -4.52 -12.96 1.73
CA THR A 109 -5.40 -14.10 1.49
C THR A 109 -6.72 -13.93 2.26
N ALA A 110 -7.78 -14.56 1.78
CA ALA A 110 -9.08 -14.52 2.46
C ALA A 110 -8.96 -15.02 3.92
N ALA A 111 -8.16 -16.05 4.17
CA ALA A 111 -7.94 -16.59 5.52
C ALA A 111 -7.22 -15.61 6.44
N GLU A 112 -6.18 -14.91 5.95
CA GLU A 112 -5.47 -13.88 6.72
C GLU A 112 -6.39 -12.71 7.06
N LEU A 113 -7.19 -12.27 6.09
CA LEU A 113 -8.16 -11.20 6.30
C LEU A 113 -9.21 -11.58 7.33
N GLU A 114 -9.79 -12.79 7.23
CA GLU A 114 -10.79 -13.29 8.17
C GLU A 114 -10.22 -13.37 9.59
N GLN A 115 -9.02 -13.92 9.73
CA GLN A 115 -8.35 -14.02 11.04
C GLN A 115 -8.06 -12.64 11.63
N ALA A 116 -7.55 -11.70 10.83
CA ALA A 116 -7.28 -10.34 11.29
C ALA A 116 -8.57 -9.65 11.79
N ARG A 117 -9.66 -9.77 11.03
CA ARG A 117 -10.96 -9.20 11.43
C ARG A 117 -11.49 -9.81 12.73
N ALA A 118 -11.37 -11.12 12.90
CA ALA A 118 -11.78 -11.82 14.13
C ALA A 118 -10.96 -11.33 15.33
N ASP A 119 -9.66 -11.18 15.18
CA ASP A 119 -8.79 -10.70 16.26
C ASP A 119 -9.07 -9.24 16.64
N ILE A 120 -9.25 -8.36 15.65
CA ILE A 120 -9.61 -6.95 15.89
C ILE A 120 -10.96 -6.86 16.60
N SER A 121 -11.97 -7.59 16.15
CA SER A 121 -13.30 -7.63 16.77
C SER A 121 -13.26 -8.14 18.22
N ALA A 122 -12.32 -9.04 18.51
CA ALA A 122 -12.06 -9.53 19.87
C ALA A 122 -11.12 -8.61 20.70
N GLN A 123 -10.86 -7.40 20.23
CA GLN A 123 -9.99 -6.40 20.88
C GLN A 123 -8.54 -6.89 21.05
N ARG A 124 -8.07 -7.78 20.18
CA ARG A 124 -6.68 -8.23 20.15
C ARG A 124 -5.86 -7.42 19.15
N PRO A 125 -4.60 -7.07 19.45
CA PRO A 125 -3.70 -6.45 18.48
C PRO A 125 -3.35 -7.46 17.38
N VAL A 126 -3.16 -6.95 16.17
CA VAL A 126 -2.82 -7.75 14.98
C VAL A 126 -1.56 -7.19 14.33
N GLU A 127 -0.69 -8.07 13.89
CA GLU A 127 0.42 -7.77 13.01
C GLU A 127 0.23 -8.54 11.70
N LEU A 128 0.25 -7.82 10.57
CA LEU A 128 0.10 -8.39 9.23
C LEU A 128 1.37 -8.18 8.44
N ALA A 129 1.93 -9.26 7.89
CA ALA A 129 2.97 -9.19 6.90
C ALA A 129 2.30 -8.94 5.52
N MET A 130 2.49 -7.72 5.00
CA MET A 130 1.88 -7.27 3.76
C MET A 130 2.88 -7.43 2.62
N PRO A 131 2.75 -8.43 1.74
CA PRO A 131 3.62 -8.58 0.58
C PRO A 131 3.27 -7.55 -0.49
N VAL A 132 4.28 -7.07 -1.20
CA VAL A 132 4.11 -6.15 -2.32
C VAL A 132 4.97 -6.58 -3.48
N ASP A 133 4.41 -6.55 -4.69
CA ASP A 133 5.15 -6.64 -5.93
C ASP A 133 5.03 -5.30 -6.69
N ILE A 134 6.17 -4.78 -7.17
CA ILE A 134 6.19 -3.59 -8.02
C ILE A 134 6.60 -4.02 -9.43
N THR A 135 5.73 -3.75 -10.39
CA THR A 135 5.97 -4.02 -11.80
C THR A 135 6.11 -2.74 -12.62
N ASP A 136 6.89 -2.80 -13.69
CA ASP A 136 6.91 -1.77 -14.71
C ASP A 136 5.72 -1.90 -15.69
N SER A 137 5.64 -1.03 -16.70
CA SER A 137 4.56 -1.02 -17.70
C SER A 137 4.52 -2.26 -18.57
N SER A 138 5.61 -3.04 -18.64
CA SER A 138 5.65 -4.33 -19.34
C SER A 138 5.19 -5.51 -18.50
N GLY A 139 4.91 -5.29 -17.21
CA GLY A 139 4.56 -6.33 -16.26
C GLY A 139 5.76 -7.02 -15.62
N LYS A 140 6.98 -6.54 -15.86
CA LYS A 140 8.20 -7.07 -15.24
C LYS A 140 8.31 -6.60 -13.80
N SER A 141 8.53 -7.52 -12.85
CA SER A 141 8.85 -7.18 -11.47
C SER A 141 10.17 -6.41 -11.38
N VAL A 142 10.13 -5.22 -10.80
CA VAL A 142 11.30 -4.37 -10.54
C VAL A 142 11.67 -4.31 -9.07
N ALA A 143 10.72 -4.57 -8.18
CA ALA A 143 10.98 -4.67 -6.74
C ALA A 143 9.94 -5.56 -6.06
N ALA A 144 10.33 -6.18 -4.96
CA ALA A 144 9.45 -6.91 -4.06
C ALA A 144 9.67 -6.42 -2.64
N ALA A 145 8.59 -6.27 -1.87
CA ALA A 145 8.66 -5.76 -0.51
C ALA A 145 7.74 -6.54 0.43
N THR A 146 8.00 -6.39 1.72
CA THR A 146 7.09 -6.82 2.78
C THR A 146 7.06 -5.72 3.84
N PHE A 147 5.87 -5.27 4.19
CA PHE A 147 5.65 -4.31 5.27
C PHE A 147 4.88 -4.98 6.40
N THR A 148 5.23 -4.65 7.64
CA THR A 148 4.46 -5.08 8.80
C THR A 148 3.46 -3.99 9.17
N ALA A 149 2.17 -4.26 8.92
CA ALA A 149 1.09 -3.43 9.41
C ALA A 149 0.71 -3.86 10.83
N VAL A 150 0.71 -2.90 11.76
CA VAL A 150 0.27 -3.11 13.15
C VAL A 150 -1.07 -2.44 13.35
N ILE A 151 -2.06 -3.23 13.75
CA ILE A 151 -3.42 -2.78 14.02
C ILE A 151 -3.72 -3.03 15.50
N ARG A 152 -4.06 -1.98 16.22
CA ARG A 152 -4.35 -2.04 17.65
C ARG A 152 -5.72 -1.43 17.95
N PRO A 153 -6.48 -2.00 18.86
CA PRO A 153 -7.68 -1.34 19.38
C PRO A 153 -7.33 0.01 20.01
N LYS A 154 -8.16 1.03 19.78
CA LYS A 154 -8.04 2.31 20.49
C LYS A 154 -8.35 2.07 21.97
N ARG A 155 -7.52 2.61 22.85
CA ARG A 155 -7.84 2.63 24.27
C ARG A 155 -9.06 3.54 24.48
N LYS A 156 -10.05 3.01 25.19
CA LYS A 156 -11.21 3.79 25.68
C LYS A 156 -10.75 4.76 26.75
#